data_0f46d1a16802a107837e99049c6fc26c
#
_entry.id   0f46d1a16802a107837e99049c6fc26c
#
_cell.length_a   1.000
_cell.length_b   1.000
_cell.length_c   1.000
_cell.angle_alpha   90.00
_cell.angle_beta   90.00
_cell.angle_gamma   90.00
#
_symmetry.space_group_name_H-M   'P 1'
#
loop_
_entity.id
_entity.type
_entity.pdbx_description
1 polymer ?
#
loop_
_entity_poly.entity_id
_entity_poly.type
_entity_poly.pdbx_seq_one_letter_code
_entity_poly.pdbx_strand_id
1 'polypeptide(L)'
;MYEIVTPRPAATLILVRDGQAGLEVLLGEKTSKVNFAAGAFVFPGGALDSTDLGANFVLSGTLTDDGANQILGVYDGALSYWIAAIRECFEEVGILFAKPADSLLFAQDEFVAFRLQKRDDLMRDEIAFQEIVKEGNLVLEADQLHYFSRWITHAGSPRRYDTRFFIAQMPQDQVAQHDGGELVDHCWLTPSEALVLSGEGRLNLMFPTQKTLEKLQEFSSVDDALNYARSARPIVPMDPRLTIGADGKKLLLPGDYAYAEAGKLDPEQRGTVSREIKPGVAVQLDKRVIRLTAPNPSVMTGPGTNTYILGDEFNGFLVVDPGPESQEHIDLIRKVTSDEVKWILCTHTHVDHSPGARLLSLYTGCACIGAYIGLLRASRPNIQSA
;
A
#
# COMPACT_ATOMS: atom_id res chain seq x y z
N MET A 1 1.59 18.02 -20.38
CA MET A 1 1.76 16.60 -20.01
C MET A 1 2.22 16.61 -18.57
N TYR A 2 1.47 16.02 -17.64
CA TYR A 2 1.89 15.92 -16.24
C TYR A 2 2.89 14.75 -16.21
N GLU A 3 4.14 15.05 -16.01
CA GLU A 3 5.18 14.04 -15.86
C GLU A 3 5.08 13.45 -14.44
N ILE A 4 4.85 12.14 -14.35
CA ILE A 4 4.79 11.45 -13.05
C ILE A 4 6.21 11.40 -12.49
N VAL A 5 6.42 12.03 -11.34
CA VAL A 5 7.72 12.02 -10.64
C VAL A 5 8.08 10.59 -10.23
N THR A 6 9.28 10.14 -10.57
CA THR A 6 9.80 8.84 -10.10
C THR A 6 9.97 8.86 -8.58
N PRO A 7 9.42 7.88 -7.83
CA PRO A 7 9.59 7.83 -6.39
C PRO A 7 11.05 7.65 -5.99
N ARG A 8 11.54 8.45 -5.04
CA ARG A 8 12.87 8.28 -4.47
C ARG A 8 12.88 7.13 -3.46
N PRO A 9 13.90 6.27 -3.45
CA PRO A 9 14.08 5.28 -2.39
C PRO A 9 14.14 5.95 -1.01
N ALA A 10 13.47 5.36 -0.02
CA ALA A 10 13.42 5.87 1.34
C ALA A 10 13.26 4.73 2.36
N ALA A 11 13.66 4.97 3.60
CA ALA A 11 13.48 4.06 4.71
C ALA A 11 12.89 4.79 5.92
N THR A 12 12.06 4.08 6.68
CA THR A 12 11.41 4.58 7.89
C THR A 12 11.50 3.53 8.98
N LEU A 13 11.76 3.93 10.21
CA LEU A 13 11.84 3.05 11.36
C LEU A 13 10.69 3.30 12.34
N ILE A 14 9.87 2.29 12.55
CA ILE A 14 8.84 2.26 13.59
C ILE A 14 9.49 1.81 14.89
N LEU A 15 9.75 2.73 15.80
CA LEU A 15 10.22 2.40 17.15
C LEU A 15 9.03 2.05 18.02
N VAL A 16 9.11 0.90 18.69
CA VAL A 16 8.06 0.41 19.59
C VAL A 16 8.62 0.07 20.96
N ARG A 17 7.80 0.23 22.00
CA ARG A 17 8.09 -0.21 23.38
C ARG A 17 6.83 -0.72 24.05
N ASP A 18 6.97 -1.52 25.11
CA ASP A 18 5.86 -1.84 25.98
C ASP A 18 5.69 -0.73 27.01
N GLY A 19 4.56 -0.03 26.95
CA GLY A 19 4.15 1.00 27.90
C GLY A 19 3.17 0.46 28.94
N GLN A 20 2.65 1.35 29.79
CA GLN A 20 1.68 0.97 30.82
C GLN A 20 0.33 0.50 30.24
N ALA A 21 -0.05 1.05 29.09
CA ALA A 21 -1.33 0.73 28.43
C ALA A 21 -1.20 -0.28 27.27
N GLY A 22 -0.04 -0.90 27.08
CA GLY A 22 0.28 -1.82 25.99
C GLY A 22 1.37 -1.30 25.08
N LEU A 23 1.37 -1.76 23.83
CA LEU A 23 2.33 -1.33 22.82
C LEU A 23 2.23 0.17 22.56
N GLU A 24 3.34 0.88 22.70
CA GLU A 24 3.50 2.29 22.32
C GLU A 24 4.46 2.45 21.15
N VAL A 25 4.21 3.48 20.32
CA VAL A 25 5.04 3.87 19.19
C VAL A 25 5.60 5.27 19.38
N LEU A 26 6.81 5.52 18.88
CA LEU A 26 7.39 6.86 18.81
C LEU A 26 6.90 7.57 17.56
N LEU A 27 6.37 8.78 17.74
CA LEU A 27 6.01 9.69 16.65
C LEU A 27 6.74 11.01 16.84
N GLY A 28 7.31 11.55 15.76
CA GLY A 28 7.95 12.86 15.73
C GLY A 28 7.09 13.87 14.96
N GLU A 29 6.98 15.11 15.47
CA GLU A 29 6.29 16.20 14.79
C GLU A 29 7.26 16.92 13.83
N LYS A 30 6.96 16.90 12.53
CA LYS A 30 7.75 17.63 11.52
C LYS A 30 7.54 19.13 11.67
N THR A 31 8.65 19.87 11.57
CA THR A 31 8.61 21.34 11.58
C THR A 31 7.65 21.91 10.54
N SER A 32 6.95 22.97 10.87
CA SER A 32 6.06 23.68 9.96
C SER A 32 6.79 24.40 8.79
N LYS A 33 8.12 24.48 8.86
CA LYS A 33 8.96 25.14 7.86
C LYS A 33 9.30 24.27 6.65
N VAL A 34 9.05 22.94 6.72
CA VAL A 34 9.31 22.03 5.59
C VAL A 34 8.17 22.07 4.57
N ASN A 35 8.51 21.87 3.30
CA ASN A 35 7.53 21.89 2.20
C ASN A 35 6.69 20.60 2.09
N PHE A 36 7.01 19.56 2.85
CA PHE A 36 6.33 18.27 2.80
C PHE A 36 6.01 17.80 4.21
N ALA A 37 4.73 17.46 4.44
CA ALA A 37 4.23 16.99 5.74
C ALA A 37 4.43 17.97 6.92
N ALA A 38 4.41 19.28 6.67
CA ALA A 38 4.55 20.31 7.69
C ALA A 38 3.56 20.11 8.85
N GLY A 39 4.06 20.06 10.11
CA GLY A 39 3.26 19.82 11.30
C GLY A 39 2.59 18.43 11.37
N ALA A 40 3.02 17.49 10.54
CA ALA A 40 2.53 16.13 10.61
C ALA A 40 3.39 15.28 11.54
N PHE A 41 2.73 14.36 12.25
CA PHE A 41 3.39 13.34 13.05
C PHE A 41 3.73 12.14 12.16
N VAL A 42 5.00 11.74 12.20
CA VAL A 42 5.59 10.68 11.38
C VAL A 42 6.47 9.78 12.23
N PHE A 43 6.80 8.60 11.70
CA PHE A 43 7.92 7.80 12.22
C PHE A 43 9.23 8.36 11.70
N PRO A 44 10.35 8.23 12.42
CA PRO A 44 11.68 8.63 11.95
C PRO A 44 12.02 8.00 10.59
N GLY A 45 12.56 8.79 9.67
CA GLY A 45 12.94 8.27 8.37
C GLY A 45 13.01 9.29 7.25
N GLY A 46 13.80 8.95 6.22
CA GLY A 46 14.04 9.81 5.07
C GLY A 46 14.49 9.06 3.83
N ALA A 47 15.01 9.81 2.88
CA ALA A 47 15.52 9.25 1.63
C ALA A 47 16.85 8.53 1.84
N LEU A 48 17.11 7.51 1.03
CA LEU A 48 18.46 6.94 0.96
C LEU A 48 19.44 8.01 0.48
N ASP A 49 20.57 8.09 1.15
CA ASP A 49 21.73 8.89 0.74
C ASP A 49 22.73 8.03 -0.04
N SER A 50 23.60 8.68 -0.83
CA SER A 50 24.67 8.01 -1.54
C SER A 50 25.69 7.33 -0.61
N THR A 51 25.81 7.79 0.61
CA THR A 51 26.68 7.22 1.65
C THR A 51 26.09 5.96 2.30
N ASP A 52 24.77 5.73 2.18
CA ASP A 52 24.11 4.49 2.61
C ASP A 52 24.42 3.33 1.63
N LEU A 53 24.87 3.66 0.41
CA LEU A 53 25.21 2.70 -0.63
C LEU A 53 26.64 2.20 -0.40
N GLY A 54 26.79 1.03 0.15
CA GLY A 54 28.13 0.49 0.14
C GLY A 54 28.45 -0.57 1.18
N ALA A 55 29.39 -1.40 0.78
CA ALA A 55 29.90 -2.55 1.49
C ALA A 55 30.78 -2.19 2.71
N ASN A 56 30.84 -0.92 3.15
CA ASN A 56 31.79 -0.48 4.17
C ASN A 56 31.22 -0.49 5.60
N PHE A 57 30.02 -1.02 5.78
CA PHE A 57 29.42 -1.19 7.10
C PHE A 57 29.54 -2.62 7.58
N VAL A 58 29.94 -2.80 8.83
CA VAL A 58 29.86 -4.09 9.52
C VAL A 58 28.48 -4.20 10.16
N LEU A 59 27.76 -5.27 9.82
CA LEU A 59 26.42 -5.51 10.35
C LEU A 59 26.45 -6.68 11.33
N SER A 60 25.62 -6.63 12.38
CA SER A 60 25.40 -7.75 13.27
C SER A 60 24.45 -8.78 12.64
N GLY A 61 24.44 -9.98 13.23
CA GLY A 61 23.57 -11.06 12.78
C GLY A 61 24.02 -11.75 11.50
N THR A 62 23.07 -12.32 10.77
CA THR A 62 23.31 -13.13 9.56
C THR A 62 22.78 -12.47 8.29
N LEU A 63 22.40 -11.20 8.35
CA LEU A 63 21.87 -10.47 7.19
C LEU A 63 23.00 -10.21 6.18
N THR A 64 22.86 -10.79 4.99
CA THR A 64 23.75 -10.59 3.84
C THR A 64 23.06 -9.73 2.79
N ASP A 65 23.82 -9.21 1.80
CA ASP A 65 23.23 -8.49 0.66
C ASP A 65 22.18 -9.33 -0.06
N ASP A 66 22.50 -10.60 -0.36
CA ASP A 66 21.55 -11.50 -1.03
C ASP A 66 20.30 -11.75 -0.19
N GLY A 67 20.47 -11.94 1.13
CA GLY A 67 19.35 -12.10 2.04
C GLY A 67 18.46 -10.86 2.10
N ALA A 68 19.06 -9.68 2.20
CA ALA A 68 18.36 -8.40 2.18
C ALA A 68 17.62 -8.17 0.84
N ASN A 69 18.27 -8.47 -0.29
CA ASN A 69 17.69 -8.38 -1.63
C ASN A 69 16.44 -9.28 -1.77
N GLN A 70 16.51 -10.51 -1.24
CA GLN A 70 15.38 -11.44 -1.21
C GLN A 70 14.23 -10.92 -0.33
N ILE A 71 14.55 -10.39 0.86
CA ILE A 71 13.55 -9.85 1.79
C ILE A 71 12.79 -8.67 1.17
N LEU A 72 13.50 -7.74 0.52
CA LEU A 72 12.88 -6.55 -0.09
C LEU A 72 12.34 -6.81 -1.51
N GLY A 73 12.67 -7.94 -2.13
CA GLY A 73 12.30 -8.25 -3.51
C GLY A 73 12.94 -7.29 -4.52
N VAL A 74 14.20 -6.92 -4.30
CA VAL A 74 15.00 -6.09 -5.21
C VAL A 74 16.17 -6.89 -5.78
N TYR A 75 16.74 -6.40 -6.87
CA TYR A 75 17.87 -7.08 -7.52
C TYR A 75 19.18 -6.85 -6.77
N ASP A 76 19.36 -5.64 -6.21
CA ASP A 76 20.62 -5.19 -5.62
C ASP A 76 20.39 -4.03 -4.64
N GLY A 77 21.34 -3.80 -3.73
CA GLY A 77 21.42 -2.62 -2.88
C GLY A 77 20.42 -2.58 -1.71
N ALA A 78 19.81 -3.70 -1.33
CA ALA A 78 18.81 -3.71 -0.28
C ALA A 78 19.35 -3.31 1.10
N LEU A 79 20.59 -3.62 1.42
CA LEU A 79 21.19 -3.27 2.72
C LEU A 79 21.18 -1.77 2.99
N SER A 80 21.26 -0.93 1.95
CA SER A 80 21.18 0.53 2.10
C SER A 80 19.89 1.01 2.77
N TYR A 81 18.78 0.27 2.67
CA TYR A 81 17.53 0.63 3.37
C TYR A 81 17.63 0.43 4.88
N TRP A 82 18.33 -0.63 5.36
CA TRP A 82 18.61 -0.81 6.78
C TRP A 82 19.55 0.26 7.31
N ILE A 83 20.60 0.58 6.56
CA ILE A 83 21.57 1.62 6.92
C ILE A 83 20.86 2.98 7.01
N ALA A 84 20.08 3.34 5.99
CA ALA A 84 19.29 4.58 5.99
C ALA A 84 18.32 4.65 7.17
N ALA A 85 17.62 3.57 7.49
CA ALA A 85 16.69 3.53 8.61
C ALA A 85 17.42 3.76 9.97
N ILE A 86 18.61 3.19 10.13
CA ILE A 86 19.44 3.40 11.33
C ILE A 86 19.97 4.83 11.37
N ARG A 87 20.48 5.37 10.27
CA ARG A 87 21.01 6.73 10.15
C ARG A 87 19.94 7.78 10.47
N GLU A 88 18.81 7.72 9.79
CA GLU A 88 17.69 8.66 9.97
C GLU A 88 17.14 8.62 11.40
N CYS A 89 17.04 7.43 12.00
CA CYS A 89 16.65 7.29 13.39
C CYS A 89 17.65 7.94 14.33
N PHE A 90 18.94 7.82 14.04
CA PHE A 90 19.98 8.48 14.83
C PHE A 90 19.96 10.00 14.66
N GLU A 91 19.83 10.50 13.44
CA GLU A 91 19.73 11.92 13.13
C GLU A 91 18.49 12.55 13.78
N GLU A 92 17.31 12.02 13.51
CA GLU A 92 16.05 12.64 13.91
C GLU A 92 15.70 12.48 15.40
N VAL A 93 15.99 11.30 15.99
CA VAL A 93 15.55 11.01 17.39
C VAL A 93 16.67 10.51 18.31
N GLY A 94 17.92 10.49 17.85
CA GLY A 94 19.10 10.20 18.68
C GLY A 94 19.26 8.71 19.06
N ILE A 95 18.50 7.82 18.46
CA ILE A 95 18.56 6.38 18.73
C ILE A 95 19.46 5.70 17.71
N LEU A 96 20.55 5.13 18.17
CA LEU A 96 21.54 4.45 17.36
C LEU A 96 21.48 2.93 17.54
N PHE A 97 21.12 2.21 16.50
CA PHE A 97 21.19 0.76 16.46
C PHE A 97 22.59 0.31 16.05
N ALA A 98 23.53 0.47 16.98
CA ALA A 98 24.90 0.05 16.81
C ALA A 98 25.57 -0.22 18.16
N LYS A 99 26.62 -1.05 18.13
CA LYS A 99 27.48 -1.32 19.30
C LYS A 99 28.94 -1.32 18.88
N PRO A 100 29.87 -1.03 19.80
CA PRO A 100 31.30 -1.22 19.54
C PRO A 100 31.61 -2.67 19.13
N ALA A 101 32.48 -2.85 18.13
CA ALA A 101 32.93 -4.16 17.70
C ALA A 101 33.70 -4.89 18.81
N ASP A 102 34.38 -4.15 19.65
CA ASP A 102 35.03 -4.64 20.85
C ASP A 102 34.42 -3.93 22.08
N SER A 103 33.82 -4.69 22.97
CA SER A 103 33.21 -4.20 24.22
C SER A 103 34.21 -3.53 25.18
N LEU A 104 35.51 -3.69 24.93
CA LEU A 104 36.59 -3.04 25.71
C LEU A 104 36.95 -1.65 25.17
N LEU A 105 36.46 -1.25 24.01
CA LEU A 105 36.79 0.05 23.39
C LEU A 105 36.18 1.25 24.12
N PHE A 106 35.01 1.06 24.73
CA PHE A 106 34.29 2.10 25.45
C PHE A 106 33.76 1.55 26.78
N ALA A 107 33.95 2.31 27.86
CA ALA A 107 33.07 2.19 29.00
C ALA A 107 31.65 2.65 28.62
N GLN A 108 30.60 2.19 29.29
CA GLN A 108 29.23 2.51 28.94
C GLN A 108 28.97 4.02 28.85
N ASP A 109 29.47 4.80 29.83
CA ASP A 109 29.32 6.26 29.86
C ASP A 109 30.10 6.94 28.71
N GLU A 110 31.24 6.40 28.31
CA GLU A 110 32.05 6.91 27.21
C GLU A 110 31.34 6.69 25.87
N PHE A 111 30.68 5.54 25.68
CA PHE A 111 29.89 5.28 24.47
C PHE A 111 28.67 6.19 24.38
N VAL A 112 28.01 6.48 25.52
CA VAL A 112 26.91 7.44 25.54
C VAL A 112 27.41 8.83 25.15
N ALA A 113 28.53 9.30 25.72
CA ALA A 113 29.12 10.58 25.39
C ALA A 113 29.55 10.68 23.93
N PHE A 114 30.20 9.63 23.38
CA PHE A 114 30.57 9.52 21.98
C PHE A 114 29.32 9.68 21.09
N ARG A 115 28.26 8.92 21.35
CA ARG A 115 27.03 8.94 20.56
C ARG A 115 26.39 10.33 20.54
N LEU A 116 26.27 10.99 21.69
CA LEU A 116 25.68 12.33 21.78
C LEU A 116 26.52 13.35 20.99
N GLN A 117 27.85 13.35 21.18
CA GLN A 117 28.74 14.25 20.46
C GLN A 117 28.68 14.02 18.95
N LYS A 118 28.70 12.76 18.50
CA LYS A 118 28.69 12.44 17.07
C LYS A 118 27.36 12.74 16.39
N ARG A 119 26.24 12.66 17.12
CA ARG A 119 24.96 13.14 16.62
C ARG A 119 24.98 14.64 16.36
N ASP A 120 25.52 15.42 17.30
CA ASP A 120 25.63 16.88 17.13
C ASP A 120 26.53 17.26 15.95
N ASP A 121 27.65 16.54 15.74
CA ASP A 121 28.55 16.73 14.59
C ASP A 121 27.85 16.38 13.27
N LEU A 122 27.09 15.28 13.22
CA LEU A 122 26.33 14.84 12.06
C LEU A 122 25.24 15.86 11.68
N MET A 123 24.48 16.35 12.66
CA MET A 123 23.43 17.34 12.42
C MET A 123 23.95 18.70 11.96
N ARG A 124 25.23 19.00 12.21
CA ARG A 124 25.91 20.20 11.70
C ARG A 124 26.59 19.99 10.34
N ASP A 125 26.41 18.82 9.70
CA ASP A 125 27.13 18.42 8.48
C ASP A 125 28.66 18.43 8.64
N GLU A 126 29.17 18.28 9.87
CA GLU A 126 30.61 18.27 10.16
C GLU A 126 31.24 16.88 9.93
N ILE A 127 30.44 15.82 9.96
CA ILE A 127 30.87 14.44 9.78
C ILE A 127 29.76 13.63 9.08
N ALA A 128 30.14 12.67 8.23
CA ALA A 128 29.19 11.74 7.64
C ALA A 128 28.92 10.54 8.55
N PHE A 129 27.73 9.96 8.48
CA PHE A 129 27.35 8.79 9.30
C PHE A 129 28.34 7.63 9.16
N GLN A 130 28.84 7.36 7.94
CA GLN A 130 29.84 6.33 7.68
C GLN A 130 31.14 6.58 8.47
N GLU A 131 31.56 7.83 8.63
CA GLU A 131 32.76 8.18 9.38
C GLU A 131 32.55 7.96 10.88
N ILE A 132 31.37 8.26 11.42
CA ILE A 132 31.00 7.98 12.81
C ILE A 132 31.13 6.48 13.09
N VAL A 133 30.56 5.65 12.22
CA VAL A 133 30.61 4.18 12.36
C VAL A 133 32.06 3.69 12.33
N LYS A 134 32.91 4.26 11.48
CA LYS A 134 34.32 3.91 11.36
C LYS A 134 35.12 4.38 12.58
N GLU A 135 34.96 5.63 13.00
CA GLU A 135 35.69 6.18 14.17
C GLU A 135 35.35 5.44 15.47
N GLY A 136 34.07 5.11 15.67
CA GLY A 136 33.61 4.33 16.81
C GLY A 136 33.88 2.84 16.70
N ASN A 137 34.45 2.36 15.56
CA ASN A 137 34.56 0.94 15.25
C ASN A 137 33.26 0.19 15.55
N LEU A 138 32.15 0.68 14.99
CA LEU A 138 30.82 0.21 15.32
C LEU A 138 30.35 -0.91 14.40
N VAL A 139 29.56 -1.81 14.97
CA VAL A 139 28.77 -2.81 14.27
C VAL A 139 27.31 -2.37 14.30
N LEU A 140 26.70 -2.14 13.15
CA LEU A 140 25.29 -1.77 13.05
C LEU A 140 24.40 -2.97 13.35
N GLU A 141 23.40 -2.80 14.20
CA GLU A 141 22.50 -3.86 14.64
C GLU A 141 21.29 -4.00 13.70
N ALA A 142 21.58 -4.27 12.42
CA ALA A 142 20.58 -4.43 11.37
C ALA A 142 19.62 -5.60 11.62
N ASP A 143 20.03 -6.62 12.37
CA ASP A 143 19.22 -7.77 12.79
C ASP A 143 18.11 -7.40 13.79
N GLN A 144 18.17 -6.21 14.40
CA GLN A 144 17.09 -5.69 15.24
C GLN A 144 15.97 -5.05 14.42
N LEU A 145 16.19 -4.72 13.17
CA LEU A 145 15.23 -4.07 12.29
C LEU A 145 14.52 -5.09 11.39
N HIS A 146 13.22 -5.20 11.53
CA HIS A 146 12.40 -6.17 10.77
C HIS A 146 11.53 -5.47 9.75
N TYR A 147 11.55 -5.94 8.48
CA TYR A 147 10.78 -5.38 7.39
C TYR A 147 9.28 -5.52 7.66
N PHE A 148 8.57 -4.39 7.76
CA PHE A 148 7.17 -4.36 8.17
C PHE A 148 6.21 -4.11 7.01
N SER A 149 6.46 -3.08 6.19
CA SER A 149 5.59 -2.70 5.06
C SER A 149 6.33 -1.86 4.02
N ARG A 150 5.70 -1.66 2.85
CA ARG A 150 6.22 -0.80 1.77
C ARG A 150 5.14 0.17 1.34
N TRP A 151 5.48 1.45 1.30
CA TRP A 151 4.58 2.52 0.89
C TRP A 151 5.16 3.31 -0.27
N ILE A 152 4.36 3.47 -1.33
CA ILE A 152 4.71 4.31 -2.48
C ILE A 152 3.81 5.54 -2.45
N THR A 153 4.39 6.74 -2.47
CA THR A 153 3.59 7.96 -2.52
C THR A 153 2.78 8.00 -3.82
N HIS A 154 1.49 8.33 -3.74
CA HIS A 154 0.60 8.35 -4.90
C HIS A 154 1.12 9.27 -6.02
N ALA A 155 0.78 8.96 -7.29
CA ALA A 155 1.37 9.62 -8.46
C ALA A 155 1.06 11.13 -8.58
N GLY A 156 -0.04 11.59 -7.99
CA GLY A 156 -0.40 13.02 -7.99
C GLY A 156 0.40 13.90 -7.03
N SER A 157 1.35 13.33 -6.27
CA SER A 157 2.20 14.11 -5.36
C SER A 157 3.42 14.71 -6.10
N PRO A 158 3.77 15.98 -5.82
CA PRO A 158 4.96 16.61 -6.42
C PRO A 158 6.28 16.04 -5.88
N ARG A 159 6.25 15.37 -4.74
CA ARG A 159 7.37 14.62 -4.16
C ARG A 159 6.91 13.23 -3.86
N ARG A 160 7.64 12.24 -4.37
CA ARG A 160 7.28 10.84 -4.21
C ARG A 160 8.43 10.05 -3.62
N TYR A 161 8.06 9.12 -2.74
CA TYR A 161 8.98 8.19 -2.11
C TYR A 161 8.47 6.76 -2.27
N ASP A 162 9.40 5.81 -2.42
CA ASP A 162 9.18 4.38 -2.31
C ASP A 162 9.86 3.93 -1.01
N THR A 163 9.07 3.92 0.07
CA THR A 163 9.56 3.81 1.44
C THR A 163 9.42 2.39 1.96
N ARG A 164 10.52 1.82 2.45
CA ARG A 164 10.53 0.58 3.24
C ARG A 164 10.37 0.93 4.71
N PHE A 165 9.34 0.41 5.34
CA PHE A 165 9.07 0.57 6.76
C PHE A 165 9.65 -0.64 7.51
N PHE A 166 10.52 -0.36 8.45
CA PHE A 166 11.06 -1.34 9.39
C PHE A 166 10.44 -1.11 10.76
N ILE A 167 10.42 -2.13 11.60
CA ILE A 167 10.00 -2.05 12.99
C ILE A 167 11.12 -2.59 13.87
N ALA A 168 11.38 -1.92 14.98
CA ALA A 168 12.35 -2.35 15.98
C ALA A 168 11.90 -1.97 17.39
N GLN A 169 12.28 -2.78 18.37
CA GLN A 169 12.12 -2.43 19.78
C GLN A 169 13.06 -1.30 20.18
N MET A 170 12.56 -0.35 20.94
CA MET A 170 13.37 0.72 21.51
C MET A 170 14.46 0.14 22.41
N PRO A 171 15.76 0.47 22.20
CA PRO A 171 16.84 0.07 23.10
C PRO A 171 16.60 0.61 24.52
N GLN A 172 16.78 -0.23 25.54
CA GLN A 172 16.44 0.11 26.93
C GLN A 172 17.39 1.15 27.56
N ASP A 173 18.61 1.26 27.05
CA ASP A 173 19.67 2.15 27.54
C ASP A 173 19.70 3.50 26.81
N GLN A 174 18.74 3.77 25.92
CA GLN A 174 18.67 4.98 25.12
C GLN A 174 17.38 5.76 25.42
N VAL A 175 17.43 7.07 25.24
CA VAL A 175 16.28 7.96 25.39
C VAL A 175 16.10 8.73 24.07
N ALA A 176 14.90 8.68 23.51
CA ALA A 176 14.60 9.43 22.30
C ALA A 176 14.59 10.93 22.57
N GLN A 177 15.18 11.69 21.68
CA GLN A 177 15.21 13.14 21.70
C GLN A 177 15.18 13.67 20.28
N HIS A 178 14.15 14.45 19.94
CA HIS A 178 14.07 15.09 18.64
C HIS A 178 15.25 16.04 18.38
N ASP A 179 15.55 16.27 17.12
CA ASP A 179 16.70 17.07 16.68
C ASP A 179 16.47 18.58 16.83
N GLY A 180 15.22 19.03 16.92
CA GLY A 180 14.83 20.44 16.98
C GLY A 180 14.90 21.16 15.62
N GLY A 181 15.32 20.50 14.58
CA GLY A 181 15.44 21.00 13.20
C GLY A 181 14.36 20.46 12.28
N GLU A 182 14.44 19.19 11.95
CA GLU A 182 13.44 18.51 11.14
C GLU A 182 12.25 18.05 11.98
N LEU A 183 12.50 17.46 13.14
CA LEU A 183 11.50 17.15 14.16
C LEU A 183 11.56 18.18 15.28
N VAL A 184 10.43 18.80 15.63
CA VAL A 184 10.32 19.85 16.65
C VAL A 184 9.73 19.36 17.97
N ASP A 185 9.08 18.20 17.95
CA ASP A 185 8.54 17.51 19.12
C ASP A 185 8.47 16.00 18.85
N HIS A 186 8.30 15.22 19.92
CA HIS A 186 8.06 13.78 19.80
C HIS A 186 7.20 13.27 20.97
N CYS A 187 6.46 12.20 20.72
CA CYS A 187 5.63 11.58 21.75
C CYS A 187 5.62 10.05 21.61
N TRP A 188 5.38 9.40 22.73
CA TRP A 188 5.05 7.98 22.79
C TRP A 188 3.56 7.85 23.02
N LEU A 189 2.87 7.14 22.14
CA LEU A 189 1.43 6.92 22.19
C LEU A 189 1.14 5.46 21.83
N THR A 190 0.08 4.92 22.41
CA THR A 190 -0.48 3.69 21.84
C THR A 190 -1.06 3.99 20.45
N PRO A 191 -1.06 3.01 19.51
CA PRO A 191 -1.67 3.20 18.20
C PRO A 191 -3.11 3.72 18.27
N SER A 192 -3.90 3.21 19.23
CA SER A 192 -5.28 3.63 19.43
C SER A 192 -5.41 5.09 19.89
N GLU A 193 -4.58 5.54 20.83
CA GLU A 193 -4.56 6.95 21.29
C GLU A 193 -4.19 7.89 20.14
N ALA A 194 -3.16 7.54 19.34
CA ALA A 194 -2.75 8.35 18.20
C ALA A 194 -3.88 8.49 17.16
N LEU A 195 -4.61 7.41 16.89
CA LEU A 195 -5.76 7.43 15.96
C LEU A 195 -6.93 8.25 16.50
N VAL A 196 -7.23 8.17 17.80
CA VAL A 196 -8.27 8.98 18.44
C VAL A 196 -7.90 10.46 18.37
N LEU A 197 -6.68 10.83 18.76
CA LEU A 197 -6.19 12.22 18.69
C LEU A 197 -6.22 12.76 17.25
N SER A 198 -5.92 11.93 16.28
CA SER A 198 -6.02 12.30 14.87
C SER A 198 -7.46 12.53 14.43
N GLY A 199 -8.40 11.68 14.85
CA GLY A 199 -9.83 11.84 14.59
C GLY A 199 -10.42 13.13 15.22
N GLU A 200 -9.86 13.57 16.35
CA GLU A 200 -10.20 14.84 17.03
C GLU A 200 -9.50 16.07 16.40
N GLY A 201 -8.63 15.88 15.39
CA GLY A 201 -7.86 16.95 14.76
C GLY A 201 -6.71 17.51 15.64
N ARG A 202 -6.33 16.81 16.69
CA ARG A 202 -5.24 17.18 17.62
C ARG A 202 -3.87 16.63 17.21
N LEU A 203 -3.87 15.61 16.37
CA LEU A 203 -2.67 15.00 15.80
C LEU A 203 -2.84 14.90 14.28
N ASN A 204 -2.00 15.58 13.52
CA ASN A 204 -2.02 15.50 12.07
C ASN A 204 -1.19 14.29 11.62
N LEU A 205 -1.83 13.22 11.16
CA LEU A 205 -1.15 12.02 10.69
C LEU A 205 -1.06 11.99 9.16
N MET A 206 0.11 11.65 8.64
CA MET A 206 0.24 11.28 7.24
C MET A 206 -0.50 9.98 6.96
N PHE A 207 -1.08 9.84 5.76
CA PHE A 207 -1.86 8.67 5.39
C PHE A 207 -1.12 7.32 5.60
N PRO A 208 0.18 7.15 5.23
CA PRO A 208 0.92 5.93 5.55
C PRO A 208 1.09 5.69 7.05
N THR A 209 1.32 6.76 7.83
CA THR A 209 1.45 6.68 9.29
C THR A 209 0.14 6.22 9.91
N GLN A 210 -0.99 6.84 9.52
CA GLN A 210 -2.32 6.45 9.98
C GLN A 210 -2.60 4.96 9.70
N LYS A 211 -2.37 4.50 8.46
CA LYS A 211 -2.61 3.10 8.08
C LYS A 211 -1.68 2.11 8.77
N THR A 212 -0.46 2.53 9.07
CA THR A 212 0.48 1.74 9.88
C THR A 212 0.00 1.63 11.33
N LEU A 213 -0.50 2.71 11.92
CA LEU A 213 -1.09 2.70 13.27
C LEU A 213 -2.36 1.84 13.34
N GLU A 214 -3.22 1.90 12.31
CA GLU A 214 -4.39 1.01 12.18
C GLU A 214 -3.98 -0.48 12.18
N LYS A 215 -2.84 -0.82 11.60
CA LYS A 215 -2.28 -2.18 11.65
C LYS A 215 -1.67 -2.50 13.00
N LEU A 216 -0.93 -1.57 13.60
CA LEU A 216 -0.24 -1.79 14.87
C LEU A 216 -1.20 -1.96 16.06
N GLN A 217 -2.41 -1.38 16.01
CA GLN A 217 -3.42 -1.58 17.06
C GLN A 217 -3.95 -3.02 17.16
N GLU A 218 -3.66 -3.88 16.17
CA GLU A 218 -4.01 -5.30 16.23
C GLU A 218 -3.09 -6.09 17.18
N PHE A 219 -1.95 -5.52 17.59
CA PHE A 219 -0.96 -6.18 18.45
C PHE A 219 -1.07 -5.69 19.89
N SER A 220 -0.96 -6.62 20.82
CA SER A 220 -1.07 -6.32 22.27
C SER A 220 0.27 -6.00 22.92
N SER A 221 1.38 -6.39 22.30
CA SER A 221 2.74 -6.25 22.83
C SER A 221 3.76 -6.00 21.71
N VAL A 222 4.96 -5.57 22.11
CA VAL A 222 6.10 -5.47 21.19
C VAL A 222 6.42 -6.82 20.57
N ASP A 223 6.43 -7.89 21.36
CA ASP A 223 6.73 -9.24 20.85
C ASP A 223 5.74 -9.69 19.78
N ASP A 224 4.44 -9.40 19.93
CA ASP A 224 3.43 -9.72 18.93
C ASP A 224 3.72 -9.00 17.60
N ALA A 225 4.03 -7.70 17.67
CA ALA A 225 4.33 -6.89 16.50
C ALA A 225 5.62 -7.34 15.79
N LEU A 226 6.67 -7.63 16.57
CA LEU A 226 7.94 -8.13 16.03
C LEU A 226 7.81 -9.54 15.44
N ASN A 227 7.06 -10.43 16.09
CA ASN A 227 6.79 -11.77 15.56
C ASN A 227 6.02 -11.72 14.25
N TYR A 228 5.04 -10.82 14.14
CA TYR A 228 4.36 -10.55 12.87
C TYR A 228 5.36 -10.08 11.80
N ALA A 229 6.24 -9.15 12.12
CA ALA A 229 7.23 -8.63 11.18
C ALA A 229 8.26 -9.68 10.73
N ARG A 230 8.68 -10.57 11.65
CA ARG A 230 9.59 -11.71 11.39
C ARG A 230 8.96 -12.83 10.58
N SER A 231 7.62 -12.94 10.59
CA SER A 231 6.94 -14.00 9.85
C SER A 231 7.16 -13.87 8.35
N ALA A 232 7.47 -15.00 7.69
CA ALA A 232 7.61 -15.05 6.23
C ALA A 232 6.24 -14.77 5.58
N ARG A 233 6.05 -13.58 5.04
CA ARG A 233 4.83 -13.16 4.34
C ARG A 233 5.18 -12.28 3.14
N PRO A 234 4.39 -12.36 2.07
CA PRO A 234 4.56 -11.39 0.97
C PRO A 234 4.17 -10.00 1.44
N ILE A 235 5.07 -9.02 1.28
CA ILE A 235 4.76 -7.61 1.53
C ILE A 235 4.31 -6.99 0.22
N VAL A 236 2.99 -6.78 0.10
CA VAL A 236 2.40 -6.11 -1.05
C VAL A 236 2.68 -4.60 -0.93
N PRO A 237 3.26 -3.96 -1.97
CA PRO A 237 3.45 -2.53 -1.96
C PRO A 237 2.11 -1.80 -1.83
N MET A 238 2.00 -0.91 -0.85
CA MET A 238 0.88 0.02 -0.72
C MET A 238 1.13 1.19 -1.67
N ASP A 239 0.53 1.13 -2.86
CA ASP A 239 0.58 2.15 -3.91
C ASP A 239 -0.80 2.82 -4.02
N PRO A 240 -1.09 3.89 -3.26
CA PRO A 240 -2.41 4.49 -3.20
C PRO A 240 -2.79 5.13 -4.54
N ARG A 241 -4.03 4.89 -4.99
CA ARG A 241 -4.59 5.48 -6.20
C ARG A 241 -5.64 6.52 -5.86
N LEU A 242 -5.44 7.74 -6.33
CA LEU A 242 -6.41 8.80 -6.13
C LEU A 242 -7.62 8.58 -7.04
N THR A 243 -8.83 8.68 -6.46
CA THR A 243 -10.10 8.51 -7.17
C THR A 243 -11.10 9.58 -6.73
N ILE A 244 -12.18 9.72 -7.48
CA ILE A 244 -13.27 10.65 -7.19
C ILE A 244 -14.54 9.83 -6.84
N GLY A 245 -15.34 10.33 -5.91
CA GLY A 245 -16.67 9.82 -5.58
C GLY A 245 -17.61 10.95 -5.20
N ALA A 246 -18.84 10.64 -4.82
CA ALA A 246 -19.83 11.63 -4.35
C ALA A 246 -19.35 12.38 -3.10
N ASP A 247 -18.55 11.70 -2.25
CA ASP A 247 -17.91 12.25 -1.04
C ASP A 247 -16.55 12.93 -1.31
N GLY A 248 -16.20 13.17 -2.59
CA GLY A 248 -14.98 13.85 -3.00
C GLY A 248 -13.84 12.90 -3.38
N LYS A 249 -12.60 13.38 -3.24
CA LYS A 249 -11.39 12.62 -3.56
C LYS A 249 -11.04 11.65 -2.43
N LYS A 250 -10.62 10.43 -2.80
CA LYS A 250 -10.18 9.39 -1.85
C LYS A 250 -9.03 8.58 -2.46
N LEU A 251 -8.08 8.20 -1.60
CA LEU A 251 -7.04 7.23 -1.93
C LEU A 251 -7.58 5.81 -1.71
N LEU A 252 -7.49 4.98 -2.75
CA LEU A 252 -7.72 3.54 -2.69
C LEU A 252 -6.39 2.82 -2.49
N LEU A 253 -6.44 1.72 -1.72
CA LEU A 253 -5.31 0.83 -1.49
C LEU A 253 -5.48 -0.50 -2.23
N PRO A 254 -4.39 -1.26 -2.47
CA PRO A 254 -4.48 -2.64 -2.92
C PRO A 254 -5.41 -3.44 -2.00
N GLY A 255 -6.42 -4.09 -2.58
CA GLY A 255 -7.48 -4.80 -1.84
C GLY A 255 -8.82 -4.07 -1.79
N ASP A 256 -8.85 -2.75 -2.00
CA ASP A 256 -10.13 -2.04 -2.19
C ASP A 256 -10.81 -2.47 -3.47
N TYR A 257 -12.15 -2.64 -3.45
CA TYR A 257 -12.91 -3.22 -4.56
C TYR A 257 -12.72 -2.51 -5.90
N ALA A 258 -12.53 -1.18 -5.90
CA ALA A 258 -12.35 -0.39 -7.12
C ALA A 258 -10.86 -0.19 -7.50
N TYR A 259 -9.91 -0.67 -6.70
CA TYR A 259 -8.48 -0.39 -6.90
C TYR A 259 -7.94 -0.88 -8.25
N ALA A 260 -8.24 -2.13 -8.59
CA ALA A 260 -7.78 -2.74 -9.85
C ALA A 260 -8.38 -2.04 -11.07
N GLU A 261 -9.66 -1.70 -11.00
CA GLU A 261 -10.37 -1.01 -12.07
C GLU A 261 -9.88 0.43 -12.23
N ALA A 262 -9.70 1.16 -11.13
CA ALA A 262 -9.13 2.50 -11.16
C ALA A 262 -7.77 2.52 -11.86
N GLY A 263 -6.92 1.50 -11.62
CA GLY A 263 -5.64 1.39 -12.28
C GLY A 263 -5.69 1.13 -13.78
N LYS A 264 -6.74 0.44 -14.25
CA LYS A 264 -6.96 0.22 -15.68
C LYS A 264 -7.50 1.47 -16.39
N LEU A 265 -8.43 2.16 -15.74
CA LEU A 265 -9.09 3.33 -16.29
C LEU A 265 -8.23 4.61 -16.21
N ASP A 266 -7.31 4.66 -15.26
CA ASP A 266 -6.38 5.76 -15.04
C ASP A 266 -4.94 5.24 -14.86
N PRO A 267 -4.32 4.67 -15.92
CA PRO A 267 -2.96 4.14 -15.84
C PRO A 267 -1.92 5.22 -15.52
N GLU A 268 -2.22 6.48 -15.83
CA GLU A 268 -1.37 7.63 -15.53
C GLU A 268 -1.64 8.21 -14.13
N GLN A 269 -2.54 7.61 -13.35
CA GLN A 269 -2.90 7.97 -11.99
C GLN A 269 -3.20 9.47 -11.81
N ARG A 270 -3.94 10.06 -12.73
CA ARG A 270 -4.35 11.48 -12.70
C ARG A 270 -5.40 11.78 -11.62
N GLY A 271 -6.02 10.74 -11.06
CA GLY A 271 -7.06 10.86 -10.03
C GLY A 271 -8.37 11.42 -10.57
N THR A 272 -8.70 11.11 -11.82
CA THR A 272 -9.92 11.56 -12.51
C THR A 272 -11.00 10.49 -12.62
N VAL A 273 -10.68 9.26 -12.24
CA VAL A 273 -11.58 8.11 -12.35
C VAL A 273 -12.49 8.02 -11.13
N SER A 274 -13.76 7.70 -11.41
CA SER A 274 -14.73 7.42 -10.35
C SER A 274 -14.46 6.05 -9.73
N ARG A 275 -14.49 6.00 -8.38
CA ARG A 275 -14.51 4.72 -7.63
C ARG A 275 -15.91 4.12 -7.52
N GLU A 276 -16.94 4.82 -8.00
CA GLU A 276 -18.32 4.39 -7.91
C GLU A 276 -18.71 3.61 -9.15
N ILE A 277 -19.26 2.42 -8.93
CA ILE A 277 -19.88 1.64 -9.98
C ILE A 277 -21.30 2.15 -10.19
N LYS A 278 -21.59 2.63 -11.40
CA LYS A 278 -22.92 3.11 -11.77
C LYS A 278 -23.63 2.04 -12.60
N PRO A 279 -24.74 1.47 -12.11
CA PRO A 279 -25.58 0.57 -12.91
C PRO A 279 -26.04 1.22 -14.21
N GLY A 280 -26.18 0.43 -15.28
CA GLY A 280 -26.62 0.90 -16.58
C GLY A 280 -25.57 1.67 -17.40
N VAL A 281 -24.35 1.83 -16.88
CA VAL A 281 -23.26 2.51 -17.59
C VAL A 281 -22.23 1.49 -18.06
N ALA A 282 -21.97 1.43 -19.38
CA ALA A 282 -20.92 0.62 -19.97
C ALA A 282 -19.56 1.28 -19.72
N VAL A 283 -18.63 0.54 -19.12
CA VAL A 283 -17.27 1.00 -18.80
C VAL A 283 -16.25 0.14 -19.53
N GLN A 284 -15.46 0.75 -20.41
CA GLN A 284 -14.38 0.07 -21.12
C GLN A 284 -13.21 -0.15 -20.15
N LEU A 285 -12.96 -1.41 -19.76
CA LEU A 285 -11.88 -1.77 -18.83
C LEU A 285 -10.56 -2.08 -19.56
N ASP A 286 -10.66 -2.58 -20.80
CA ASP A 286 -9.53 -2.93 -21.65
C ASP A 286 -10.00 -2.88 -23.12
N LYS A 287 -9.09 -2.94 -24.09
CA LYS A 287 -9.41 -2.90 -25.54
C LYS A 287 -10.55 -3.82 -25.94
N ARG A 288 -10.69 -4.97 -25.27
CA ARG A 288 -11.69 -6.01 -25.56
C ARG A 288 -12.52 -6.41 -24.36
N VAL A 289 -12.58 -5.60 -23.32
CA VAL A 289 -13.34 -5.91 -22.10
C VAL A 289 -14.17 -4.71 -21.69
N ILE A 290 -15.48 -4.87 -21.69
CA ILE A 290 -16.45 -3.89 -21.23
C ILE A 290 -17.14 -4.47 -19.98
N ARG A 291 -17.32 -3.68 -18.94
CA ARG A 291 -18.21 -3.99 -17.83
C ARG A 291 -19.51 -3.21 -17.97
N LEU A 292 -20.61 -3.90 -17.79
CA LEU A 292 -21.96 -3.32 -17.67
C LEU A 292 -22.61 -3.86 -16.38
N THR A 293 -22.86 -2.98 -15.41
CA THR A 293 -23.46 -3.39 -14.13
C THR A 293 -24.97 -3.31 -14.21
N ALA A 294 -25.67 -4.39 -13.85
CA ALA A 294 -27.11 -4.46 -13.83
C ALA A 294 -27.73 -3.63 -12.70
N PRO A 295 -28.94 -3.06 -12.85
CA PRO A 295 -29.59 -2.25 -11.85
C PRO A 295 -30.33 -3.11 -10.79
N ASN A 296 -29.61 -4.03 -10.13
CA ASN A 296 -30.13 -4.94 -9.11
C ASN A 296 -29.35 -4.80 -7.77
N PRO A 297 -29.27 -3.60 -7.17
CA PRO A 297 -28.49 -3.40 -5.96
C PRO A 297 -29.06 -4.21 -4.77
N SER A 298 -28.16 -4.84 -4.01
CA SER A 298 -28.51 -5.58 -2.80
C SER A 298 -27.28 -5.74 -1.89
N VAL A 299 -27.49 -6.31 -0.69
CA VAL A 299 -26.40 -6.65 0.22
C VAL A 299 -25.42 -7.65 -0.44
N MET A 300 -25.91 -8.53 -1.33
CA MET A 300 -25.10 -9.56 -2.01
C MET A 300 -24.49 -9.06 -3.32
N THR A 301 -25.11 -8.11 -4.00
CA THR A 301 -24.67 -7.63 -5.31
C THR A 301 -24.00 -6.25 -5.26
N GLY A 302 -23.97 -5.61 -4.08
CA GLY A 302 -23.49 -4.24 -3.97
C GLY A 302 -24.29 -3.29 -4.87
N PRO A 303 -23.66 -2.54 -5.78
CA PRO A 303 -24.37 -1.66 -6.73
C PRO A 303 -25.13 -2.42 -7.82
N GLY A 304 -24.86 -3.71 -8.01
CA GLY A 304 -25.48 -4.58 -8.98
C GLY A 304 -24.52 -5.64 -9.51
N THR A 305 -25.07 -6.66 -10.16
CA THR A 305 -24.28 -7.74 -10.78
C THR A 305 -23.52 -7.21 -12.00
N ASN A 306 -22.22 -7.53 -12.08
CA ASN A 306 -21.39 -7.16 -13.21
C ASN A 306 -21.52 -8.15 -14.35
N THR A 307 -22.00 -7.69 -15.50
CA THR A 307 -21.90 -8.38 -16.77
C THR A 307 -20.60 -7.95 -17.47
N TYR A 308 -19.79 -8.91 -17.90
CA TYR A 308 -18.61 -8.63 -18.71
C TYR A 308 -18.85 -8.97 -20.17
N ILE A 309 -18.52 -8.06 -21.06
CA ILE A 309 -18.65 -8.19 -22.50
C ILE A 309 -17.23 -8.20 -23.08
N LEU A 310 -16.85 -9.33 -23.67
CA LEU A 310 -15.52 -9.57 -24.21
C LEU A 310 -15.58 -9.74 -25.72
N GLY A 311 -14.72 -9.03 -26.43
CA GLY A 311 -14.64 -9.13 -27.90
C GLY A 311 -14.55 -7.77 -28.58
N ASP A 312 -14.86 -7.76 -29.85
CA ASP A 312 -14.88 -6.57 -30.68
C ASP A 312 -15.92 -6.74 -31.83
N GLU A 313 -16.19 -5.64 -32.54
CA GLU A 313 -17.18 -5.64 -33.64
C GLU A 313 -16.81 -6.57 -34.82
N PHE A 314 -15.54 -6.93 -35.00
CA PHE A 314 -15.08 -7.77 -36.08
C PHE A 314 -15.25 -9.26 -35.77
N ASN A 315 -15.02 -9.67 -34.54
CA ASN A 315 -15.04 -11.06 -34.11
C ASN A 315 -16.34 -11.44 -33.40
N GLY A 316 -17.14 -10.46 -33.04
CA GLY A 316 -18.30 -10.58 -32.17
C GLY A 316 -17.96 -10.66 -30.71
N PHE A 317 -18.99 -10.77 -29.89
CA PHE A 317 -18.87 -10.64 -28.43
C PHE A 317 -19.25 -11.92 -27.68
N LEU A 318 -18.52 -12.19 -26.60
CA LEU A 318 -18.90 -13.11 -25.54
C LEU A 318 -19.48 -12.29 -24.40
N VAL A 319 -20.68 -12.61 -23.95
CA VAL A 319 -21.30 -12.01 -22.77
C VAL A 319 -21.20 -12.98 -21.59
N VAL A 320 -20.57 -12.56 -20.52
CA VAL A 320 -20.41 -13.33 -19.28
C VAL A 320 -21.36 -12.79 -18.23
N ASP A 321 -22.15 -13.67 -17.62
CA ASP A 321 -23.15 -13.35 -16.60
C ASP A 321 -24.08 -12.19 -17.01
N PRO A 322 -25.03 -12.43 -17.93
CA PRO A 322 -25.92 -11.37 -18.43
C PRO A 322 -26.92 -10.84 -17.38
N GLY A 323 -26.73 -11.20 -16.11
CA GLY A 323 -27.42 -10.63 -14.99
C GLY A 323 -28.82 -11.22 -14.72
N PRO A 324 -29.65 -10.48 -13.96
CA PRO A 324 -31.03 -10.87 -13.68
C PRO A 324 -31.89 -10.78 -14.95
N GLU A 325 -33.09 -11.33 -14.91
CA GLU A 325 -34.08 -11.20 -15.99
C GLU A 325 -34.62 -9.77 -16.04
N SER A 326 -33.82 -8.84 -16.58
CA SER A 326 -34.13 -7.42 -16.72
C SER A 326 -34.08 -7.03 -18.20
N GLN A 327 -35.23 -6.63 -18.77
CA GLN A 327 -35.30 -6.18 -20.15
C GLN A 327 -34.38 -4.99 -20.40
N GLU A 328 -34.37 -4.02 -19.48
CA GLU A 328 -33.53 -2.83 -19.57
C GLU A 328 -32.04 -3.18 -19.67
N HIS A 329 -31.57 -4.11 -18.82
CA HIS A 329 -30.19 -4.54 -18.82
C HIS A 329 -29.83 -5.30 -20.10
N ILE A 330 -30.71 -6.17 -20.58
CA ILE A 330 -30.52 -6.90 -21.83
C ILE A 330 -30.48 -5.95 -23.03
N ASP A 331 -31.34 -4.94 -23.08
CA ASP A 331 -31.33 -3.94 -24.15
C ASP A 331 -30.04 -3.12 -24.15
N LEU A 332 -29.47 -2.83 -22.98
CA LEU A 332 -28.15 -2.19 -22.88
C LEU A 332 -27.04 -3.12 -23.39
N ILE A 333 -27.04 -4.41 -23.03
CA ILE A 333 -26.08 -5.40 -23.56
C ILE A 333 -26.16 -5.41 -25.09
N ARG A 334 -27.34 -5.54 -25.66
CA ARG A 334 -27.57 -5.56 -27.10
C ARG A 334 -27.08 -4.29 -27.79
N LYS A 335 -27.36 -3.13 -27.17
CA LYS A 335 -26.86 -1.84 -27.68
C LYS A 335 -25.33 -1.77 -27.68
N VAL A 336 -24.69 -2.21 -26.60
CA VAL A 336 -23.23 -2.20 -26.48
C VAL A 336 -22.56 -3.15 -27.47
N THR A 337 -23.20 -4.28 -27.76
CA THR A 337 -22.69 -5.30 -28.68
C THR A 337 -23.17 -5.14 -30.10
N SER A 338 -24.02 -4.14 -30.39
CA SER A 338 -24.69 -3.99 -31.72
C SER A 338 -25.40 -5.29 -32.18
N ASP A 339 -25.94 -6.05 -31.21
CA ASP A 339 -26.53 -7.39 -31.40
C ASP A 339 -25.54 -8.48 -31.91
N GLU A 340 -24.24 -8.21 -32.02
CA GLU A 340 -23.19 -9.15 -32.48
C GLU A 340 -22.70 -10.09 -31.38
N VAL A 341 -23.60 -10.57 -30.53
CA VAL A 341 -23.30 -11.59 -29.51
C VAL A 341 -23.13 -12.93 -30.19
N LYS A 342 -22.03 -13.63 -29.95
CA LYS A 342 -21.73 -14.99 -30.47
C LYS A 342 -21.82 -16.05 -29.38
N TRP A 343 -21.55 -15.70 -28.15
CA TRP A 343 -21.56 -16.63 -27.02
C TRP A 343 -22.11 -15.93 -25.75
N ILE A 344 -22.82 -16.74 -24.96
CA ILE A 344 -23.29 -16.36 -23.63
C ILE A 344 -22.73 -17.37 -22.66
N LEU A 345 -22.01 -16.90 -21.62
CA LEU A 345 -21.42 -17.72 -20.57
C LEU A 345 -22.04 -17.33 -19.22
N CYS A 346 -22.47 -18.33 -18.44
CA CYS A 346 -22.85 -18.14 -17.05
C CYS A 346 -21.83 -18.81 -16.15
N THR A 347 -21.24 -18.07 -15.22
CA THR A 347 -20.28 -18.62 -14.26
C THR A 347 -20.98 -19.59 -13.32
N HIS A 348 -22.23 -19.30 -12.94
CA HIS A 348 -23.08 -20.13 -12.10
C HIS A 348 -24.57 -19.76 -12.28
N THR A 349 -25.46 -20.45 -11.57
CA THR A 349 -26.91 -20.40 -11.80
C THR A 349 -27.70 -19.53 -10.82
N HIS A 350 -27.05 -18.65 -10.06
CA HIS A 350 -27.76 -17.74 -9.18
C HIS A 350 -28.65 -16.77 -9.96
N VAL A 351 -29.72 -16.31 -9.30
CA VAL A 351 -30.78 -15.48 -9.89
C VAL A 351 -30.33 -14.09 -10.34
N ASP A 352 -29.18 -13.67 -9.93
CA ASP A 352 -28.57 -12.40 -10.29
C ASP A 352 -27.52 -12.53 -11.44
N HIS A 353 -27.14 -13.75 -11.85
CA HIS A 353 -26.14 -14.00 -12.88
C HIS A 353 -26.72 -14.62 -14.17
N SER A 354 -27.59 -15.60 -14.05
CA SER A 354 -27.94 -16.47 -15.16
C SER A 354 -29.31 -16.22 -15.84
N PRO A 355 -30.34 -15.67 -15.18
CA PRO A 355 -31.68 -15.54 -15.80
C PRO A 355 -31.71 -14.70 -17.06
N GLY A 356 -30.89 -13.63 -17.12
CA GLY A 356 -30.75 -12.77 -18.28
C GLY A 356 -30.24 -13.52 -19.53
N ALA A 357 -29.53 -14.65 -19.35
CA ALA A 357 -29.04 -15.46 -20.46
C ALA A 357 -30.15 -15.99 -21.35
N ARG A 358 -31.27 -16.40 -20.75
CA ARG A 358 -32.44 -16.84 -21.51
C ARG A 358 -33.01 -15.73 -22.39
N LEU A 359 -33.17 -14.57 -21.83
CA LEU A 359 -33.71 -13.42 -22.52
C LEU A 359 -32.78 -12.95 -23.63
N LEU A 360 -31.48 -12.86 -23.35
CA LEU A 360 -30.46 -12.52 -24.36
C LEU A 360 -30.40 -13.54 -25.49
N SER A 361 -30.47 -14.85 -25.16
CA SER A 361 -30.50 -15.93 -26.16
C SER A 361 -31.71 -15.84 -27.11
N LEU A 362 -32.89 -15.41 -26.63
CA LEU A 362 -34.06 -15.20 -27.47
C LEU A 362 -33.85 -14.12 -28.53
N TYR A 363 -33.14 -13.04 -28.18
CA TYR A 363 -32.87 -11.95 -29.12
C TYR A 363 -31.73 -12.26 -30.09
N THR A 364 -30.67 -12.93 -29.63
CA THR A 364 -29.43 -13.11 -30.40
C THR A 364 -29.37 -14.47 -31.13
N GLY A 365 -30.21 -15.41 -30.75
CA GLY A 365 -30.15 -16.79 -31.23
C GLY A 365 -28.95 -17.59 -30.71
N CYS A 366 -28.16 -17.03 -29.82
CA CYS A 366 -26.94 -17.65 -29.30
C CYS A 366 -27.25 -18.69 -28.23
N ALA A 367 -26.48 -19.80 -28.26
CA ALA A 367 -26.53 -20.79 -27.19
C ALA A 367 -25.84 -20.26 -25.93
N CYS A 368 -26.39 -20.56 -24.76
CA CYS A 368 -25.77 -20.32 -23.48
C CYS A 368 -24.85 -21.50 -23.12
N ILE A 369 -23.62 -21.18 -22.68
CA ILE A 369 -22.63 -22.13 -22.17
C ILE A 369 -22.48 -21.87 -20.67
N GLY A 370 -22.59 -22.89 -19.82
CA GLY A 370 -22.42 -22.72 -18.37
C GLY A 370 -22.44 -24.05 -17.63
N ALA A 371 -22.22 -24.00 -16.33
CA ALA A 371 -22.03 -25.14 -15.45
C ALA A 371 -23.23 -26.13 -15.41
N TYR A 372 -24.39 -25.76 -15.98
CA TYR A 372 -25.58 -26.62 -16.08
C TYR A 372 -26.19 -26.52 -17.52
N ILE A 373 -25.65 -27.32 -18.45
CA ILE A 373 -26.13 -27.45 -19.82
C ILE A 373 -27.55 -28.09 -19.90
N GLY A 374 -28.14 -28.50 -18.77
CA GLY A 374 -29.36 -29.28 -18.72
C GLY A 374 -30.68 -28.53 -18.95
N LEU A 375 -30.78 -27.22 -18.86
CA LEU A 375 -32.06 -26.49 -18.76
C LEU A 375 -32.35 -25.44 -19.84
N LEU A 376 -31.42 -25.12 -20.77
CA LEU A 376 -31.60 -24.08 -21.76
C LEU A 376 -31.45 -24.60 -23.22
N ARG A 377 -32.05 -25.74 -23.53
CA ARG A 377 -32.41 -25.98 -24.95
C ARG A 377 -33.65 -25.11 -25.26
N ALA A 378 -33.42 -23.94 -25.87
CA ALA A 378 -34.48 -23.19 -26.51
C ALA A 378 -35.14 -24.10 -27.54
N SER A 379 -36.35 -24.54 -27.26
CA SER A 379 -37.23 -25.05 -28.30
C SER A 379 -37.38 -23.94 -29.34
N ARG A 380 -36.86 -24.12 -30.54
CA ARG A 380 -37.11 -23.23 -31.68
C ARG A 380 -38.63 -23.07 -31.80
N PRO A 381 -39.18 -21.87 -31.84
CA PRO A 381 -40.58 -21.73 -32.25
C PRO A 381 -40.67 -22.19 -33.70
N ASN A 382 -41.54 -23.14 -33.96
CA ASN A 382 -41.96 -23.52 -35.31
C ASN A 382 -42.55 -22.29 -35.98
N ILE A 383 -41.76 -21.62 -36.83
CA ILE A 383 -42.31 -20.66 -37.77
C ILE A 383 -42.91 -21.52 -38.89
N GLN A 384 -44.19 -21.86 -38.72
CA GLN A 384 -44.99 -22.34 -39.87
C GLN A 384 -45.23 -21.11 -40.75
N SER A 385 -44.74 -21.24 -41.97
CA SER A 385 -45.07 -20.38 -43.11
C SER A 385 -46.57 -20.28 -43.32
N ALA A 386 -47.10 -19.09 -43.37
CA ALA A 386 -48.29 -18.69 -44.03
C ALA A 386 -48.04 -17.40 -44.81
#